data_42a6436d74f066a5ae7a165eb2ef92ea
#
_entry.id   42a6436d74f066a5ae7a165eb2ef92ea
#
_cell.length_a   1.000
_cell.length_b   1.000
_cell.length_c   1.000
_cell.angle_alpha   90.00
_cell.angle_beta   90.00
_cell.angle_gamma   90.00
#
_symmetry.space_group_name_H-M   'P 1'
#
loop_
_entity.id
_entity.type
_entity.pdbx_description
1 polymer ?
#
loop_
_entity_poly.entity_id
_entity_poly.type
_entity_poly.pdbx_seq_one_letter_code
_entity_poly.pdbx_strand_id
1 'polypeptide(L)'
;MKSIFDKVNIILVGTTHPGNIGAAARAMKTMNVHNLRLVNPLNFPSAEASARAAGADDVLAECQQFSSLEDAVKDCDLVIGTSARVRGIPWPMILPRECAKKISEGTYSSVSIVFGKESSGLSNEELQLCNMVLK
;
A
#
# COMPACT_ATOMS: atom_id res chain seq x y z
N MET A 1 -1.27 -12.73 -19.75
CA MET A 1 -0.17 -11.84 -19.28
C MET A 1 -0.76 -10.77 -18.36
N LYS A 2 -0.24 -10.66 -17.15
CA LYS A 2 -0.68 -9.62 -16.22
C LYS A 2 -0.16 -8.26 -16.66
N SER A 3 -1.02 -7.26 -16.63
CA SER A 3 -0.55 -5.88 -16.81
C SER A 3 0.21 -5.44 -15.55
N ILE A 4 1.00 -4.38 -15.67
CA ILE A 4 1.71 -3.80 -14.52
C ILE A 4 0.72 -3.46 -13.39
N PHE A 5 -0.49 -3.01 -13.73
CA PHE A 5 -1.49 -2.60 -12.75
C PHE A 5 -2.07 -3.78 -11.96
N ASP A 6 -2.06 -4.98 -12.54
CA ASP A 6 -2.59 -6.18 -11.86
C ASP A 6 -1.63 -6.74 -10.83
N LYS A 7 -0.35 -6.42 -10.91
CA LYS A 7 0.65 -6.94 -9.98
C LYS A 7 0.99 -5.99 -8.83
N VAL A 8 0.44 -4.79 -8.83
CA VAL A 8 0.70 -3.80 -7.78
C VAL A 8 -0.37 -3.87 -6.70
N ASN A 9 0.08 -4.00 -5.45
CA ASN A 9 -0.79 -3.98 -4.29
C ASN A 9 -0.52 -2.69 -3.51
N ILE A 10 -1.59 -2.04 -3.06
CA ILE A 10 -1.48 -0.91 -2.14
C ILE A 10 -1.83 -1.42 -0.76
N ILE A 11 -0.94 -1.25 0.20
CA ILE A 11 -1.12 -1.73 1.57
C ILE A 11 -1.18 -0.54 2.52
N LEU A 12 -2.24 -0.46 3.29
CA LEU A 12 -2.41 0.56 4.33
C LEU A 12 -2.30 -0.11 5.69
N VAL A 13 -1.33 0.31 6.48
CA VAL A 13 -1.05 -0.28 7.79
C VAL A 13 -1.59 0.62 8.90
N GLY A 14 -2.51 0.09 9.70
CA GLY A 14 -3.00 0.76 10.89
C GLY A 14 -3.73 2.07 10.63
N THR A 15 -4.44 2.18 9.52
CA THR A 15 -5.18 3.39 9.18
C THR A 15 -6.19 3.71 10.28
N THR A 16 -6.09 4.90 10.86
CA THR A 16 -6.93 5.33 11.97
C THR A 16 -8.17 6.10 11.53
N HIS A 17 -8.15 6.67 10.34
CA HIS A 17 -9.27 7.43 9.78
C HIS A 17 -9.88 6.66 8.60
N PRO A 18 -11.07 6.06 8.78
CA PRO A 18 -11.69 5.24 7.73
C PRO A 18 -11.87 5.98 6.40
N GLY A 19 -12.07 7.30 6.45
CA GLY A 19 -12.16 8.10 5.24
C GLY A 19 -10.93 8.01 4.35
N ASN A 20 -9.74 7.80 4.93
CA ASN A 20 -8.50 7.64 4.17
C ASN A 20 -8.49 6.35 3.36
N ILE A 21 -9.14 5.31 3.87
CA ILE A 21 -9.28 4.04 3.13
C ILE A 21 -10.12 4.27 1.88
N GLY A 22 -11.24 4.97 2.03
CA GLY A 22 -12.09 5.33 0.89
C GLY A 22 -11.38 6.20 -0.13
N ALA A 23 -10.66 7.21 0.35
CA ALA A 23 -9.89 8.10 -0.52
C ALA A 23 -8.80 7.35 -1.29
N ALA A 24 -8.13 6.40 -0.64
CA ALA A 24 -7.12 5.56 -1.29
C ALA A 24 -7.76 4.70 -2.38
N ALA A 25 -8.90 4.08 -2.09
CA ALA A 25 -9.63 3.27 -3.07
C ALA A 25 -10.02 4.10 -4.30
N ARG A 26 -10.48 5.34 -4.08
CA ARG A 26 -10.84 6.25 -5.16
C ARG A 26 -9.62 6.57 -6.03
N ALA A 27 -8.49 6.89 -5.42
CA ALA A 27 -7.25 7.19 -6.15
C ALA A 27 -6.77 5.98 -6.94
N MET A 28 -6.85 4.79 -6.34
CA MET A 28 -6.47 3.55 -6.99
C MET A 28 -7.32 3.29 -8.24
N LYS A 29 -8.63 3.49 -8.12
CA LYS A 29 -9.57 3.30 -9.25
C LYS A 29 -9.19 4.22 -10.41
N THR A 30 -8.87 5.46 -10.12
CA THR A 30 -8.45 6.45 -11.11
C THR A 30 -7.20 5.98 -11.87
N MET A 31 -6.28 5.33 -11.17
CA MET A 31 -5.03 4.83 -11.73
C MET A 31 -5.12 3.39 -12.25
N ASN A 32 -6.30 2.80 -12.23
CA ASN A 32 -6.54 1.43 -12.67
C ASN A 32 -5.76 0.38 -11.85
N VAL A 33 -5.58 0.64 -10.56
CA VAL A 33 -4.99 -0.27 -9.60
C VAL A 33 -6.10 -0.81 -8.72
N HIS A 34 -6.16 -2.12 -8.48
CA HIS A 34 -7.33 -2.75 -7.84
C HIS A 34 -7.05 -3.45 -6.53
N ASN A 35 -5.79 -3.80 -6.25
CA ASN A 35 -5.47 -4.68 -5.13
C ASN A 35 -5.17 -3.87 -3.87
N LEU A 36 -6.18 -3.67 -3.05
CA LEU A 36 -6.05 -2.98 -1.76
C LEU A 36 -5.95 -4.01 -0.64
N ARG A 37 -4.94 -3.86 0.22
CA ARG A 37 -4.73 -4.70 1.40
C ARG A 37 -4.68 -3.81 2.63
N LEU A 38 -5.41 -4.20 3.67
CA LEU A 38 -5.49 -3.44 4.91
C LEU A 38 -4.91 -4.27 6.04
N VAL A 39 -3.99 -3.68 6.80
CA VAL A 39 -3.39 -4.33 7.97
C VAL A 39 -3.92 -3.63 9.21
N ASN A 40 -4.70 -4.33 10.01
CA ASN A 40 -5.30 -3.83 11.26
C ASN A 40 -5.97 -2.45 11.09
N PRO A 41 -6.90 -2.29 10.14
CA PRO A 41 -7.58 -1.01 9.98
C PRO A 41 -8.50 -0.75 11.18
N LEU A 42 -8.64 0.52 11.55
CA LEU A 42 -9.54 0.93 12.60
C LEU A 42 -10.91 1.23 12.00
N ASN A 43 -11.97 0.65 12.57
CA ASN A 43 -13.36 0.89 12.16
C ASN A 43 -13.63 0.64 10.68
N PHE A 44 -13.13 -0.44 10.17
CA PHE A 44 -13.41 -0.83 8.79
C PHE A 44 -14.07 -2.23 8.77
N PRO A 45 -15.14 -2.45 7.98
CA PRO A 45 -15.78 -1.51 7.06
C PRO A 45 -16.59 -0.41 7.77
N SER A 46 -16.80 0.70 7.09
CA SER A 46 -17.55 1.82 7.65
C SER A 46 -18.25 2.62 6.55
N ALA A 47 -19.32 3.32 6.93
CA ALA A 47 -20.03 4.19 6.01
C ALA A 47 -19.15 5.35 5.53
N GLU A 48 -18.24 5.83 6.38
CA GLU A 48 -17.31 6.91 6.03
C GLU A 48 -16.35 6.48 4.92
N ALA A 49 -15.80 5.26 5.02
CA ALA A 49 -14.93 4.74 3.98
C ALA A 49 -15.68 4.62 2.65
N SER A 50 -16.90 4.08 2.67
CA SER A 50 -17.72 3.94 1.47
C SER A 50 -18.08 5.28 0.85
N ALA A 51 -18.42 6.27 1.68
CA ALA A 51 -18.76 7.61 1.21
C ALA A 51 -17.56 8.28 0.51
N ARG A 52 -16.36 8.12 1.06
CA ARG A 52 -15.15 8.73 0.50
C ARG A 52 -14.62 7.97 -0.72
N ALA A 53 -15.06 6.76 -0.93
CA ALA A 53 -14.64 5.95 -2.08
C ALA A 53 -15.28 6.42 -3.39
N ALA A 54 -16.45 7.03 -3.35
CA ALA A 54 -17.05 7.76 -4.48
C ALA A 54 -16.94 7.04 -5.83
N GLY A 55 -17.55 5.88 -5.97
CA GLY A 55 -17.51 5.09 -7.22
C GLY A 55 -16.44 4.02 -7.25
N ALA A 56 -15.60 3.93 -6.21
CA ALA A 56 -14.58 2.88 -6.08
C ALA A 56 -15.02 1.81 -5.06
N ASP A 57 -16.32 1.58 -4.93
CA ASP A 57 -16.85 0.59 -3.99
C ASP A 57 -16.36 -0.83 -4.32
N ASP A 58 -16.11 -1.12 -5.58
CA ASP A 58 -15.57 -2.39 -6.01
C ASP A 58 -14.17 -2.65 -5.43
N VAL A 59 -13.33 -1.62 -5.33
CA VAL A 59 -12.00 -1.73 -4.71
C VAL A 59 -12.14 -2.07 -3.23
N LEU A 60 -13.07 -1.41 -2.53
CA LEU A 60 -13.34 -1.70 -1.13
C LEU A 60 -13.91 -3.10 -0.93
N ALA A 61 -14.84 -3.50 -1.82
CA ALA A 61 -15.48 -4.81 -1.71
C ALA A 61 -14.49 -5.96 -1.88
N GLU A 62 -13.46 -5.77 -2.71
CA GLU A 62 -12.48 -6.80 -3.00
C GLU A 62 -11.22 -6.71 -2.13
N CYS A 63 -11.12 -5.70 -1.26
CA CYS A 63 -9.94 -5.54 -0.43
C CYS A 63 -9.76 -6.72 0.53
N GLN A 64 -8.50 -7.01 0.83
CA GLN A 64 -8.14 -8.06 1.77
C GLN A 64 -7.68 -7.44 3.08
N GLN A 65 -8.01 -8.09 4.20
CA GLN A 65 -7.60 -7.63 5.52
C GLN A 65 -6.63 -8.63 6.14
N PHE A 66 -5.61 -8.12 6.81
CA PHE A 66 -4.58 -8.92 7.45
C PHE A 66 -4.34 -8.44 8.89
N SER A 67 -3.88 -9.34 9.75
CA SER A 67 -3.54 -9.00 11.13
C SER A 67 -2.09 -8.57 11.29
N SER A 68 -1.24 -8.74 10.27
CA SER A 68 0.15 -8.29 10.32
C SER A 68 0.63 -7.91 8.91
N LEU A 69 1.61 -7.02 8.85
CA LEU A 69 2.23 -6.66 7.59
C LEU A 69 2.99 -7.86 7.00
N GLU A 70 3.60 -8.66 7.84
CA GLU A 70 4.29 -9.88 7.39
C GLU A 70 3.38 -10.76 6.55
N ASP A 71 2.17 -11.01 7.04
CA ASP A 71 1.19 -11.80 6.30
C ASP A 71 0.73 -11.12 5.02
N ALA A 72 0.60 -9.80 5.06
CA ALA A 72 0.12 -9.04 3.91
C ALA A 72 1.12 -9.00 2.74
N VAL A 73 2.40 -9.21 3.00
CA VAL A 73 3.46 -9.10 1.97
C VAL A 73 4.17 -10.43 1.68
N LYS A 74 3.77 -11.52 2.33
CA LYS A 74 4.50 -12.79 2.20
C LYS A 74 4.52 -13.36 0.77
N ASP A 75 3.56 -12.98 -0.05
CA ASP A 75 3.46 -13.41 -1.44
C ASP A 75 4.10 -12.42 -2.42
N CYS A 76 4.72 -11.37 -1.91
CA CYS A 76 5.29 -10.30 -2.74
C CYS A 76 6.79 -10.50 -2.94
N ASP A 77 7.26 -10.28 -4.16
CA ASP A 77 8.67 -10.35 -4.47
C ASP A 77 9.36 -8.98 -4.50
N LEU A 78 8.59 -7.91 -4.32
CA LEU A 78 9.13 -6.57 -4.10
C LEU A 78 8.21 -5.81 -3.15
N VAL A 79 8.77 -5.29 -2.06
CA VAL A 79 8.01 -4.53 -1.06
C VAL A 79 8.67 -3.18 -0.90
N ILE A 80 7.92 -2.12 -1.17
CA ILE A 80 8.40 -0.74 -1.10
C ILE A 80 7.64 -0.01 0.00
N GLY A 81 8.36 0.43 1.02
CA GLY A 81 7.79 1.23 2.08
C GLY A 81 7.78 2.70 1.72
N THR A 82 6.86 3.45 2.31
CA THR A 82 6.85 4.90 2.19
C THR A 82 7.27 5.49 3.53
N SER A 83 8.09 6.53 3.50
CA SER A 83 8.52 7.18 4.72
C SER A 83 8.72 8.66 4.48
N ALA A 84 8.13 9.48 5.34
CA ALA A 84 8.35 10.92 5.33
C ALA A 84 9.62 11.29 6.10
N ARG A 85 10.21 10.34 6.84
CA ARG A 85 11.38 10.59 7.67
C ARG A 85 12.46 9.57 7.41
N VAL A 86 13.69 10.06 7.28
CA VAL A 86 14.87 9.21 7.32
C VAL A 86 15.21 9.00 8.79
N ARG A 87 15.06 7.77 9.28
CA ARG A 87 15.25 7.44 10.71
C ARG A 87 16.64 6.89 10.99
N GLY A 88 17.64 7.32 10.22
CA GLY A 88 19.01 6.83 10.40
C GLY A 88 19.20 5.36 10.00
N ILE A 89 18.20 4.76 9.38
CA ILE A 89 18.27 3.37 8.94
C ILE A 89 18.73 3.33 7.49
N PRO A 90 19.76 2.54 7.14
CA PRO A 90 20.33 2.55 5.81
C PRO A 90 19.54 1.69 4.81
N TRP A 91 18.25 2.00 4.62
CA TRP A 91 17.48 1.38 3.56
C TRP A 91 17.77 2.03 2.22
N PRO A 92 17.81 1.26 1.12
CA PRO A 92 17.89 1.85 -0.20
C PRO A 92 16.69 2.77 -0.41
N MET A 93 16.97 4.01 -0.79
CA MET A 93 15.92 5.00 -1.09
C MET A 93 15.72 5.05 -2.60
N ILE A 94 14.46 5.20 -3.01
CA ILE A 94 14.12 5.27 -4.42
C ILE A 94 13.14 6.42 -4.65
N LEU A 95 13.33 7.17 -5.73
CA LEU A 95 12.41 8.24 -6.12
C LEU A 95 11.19 7.66 -6.83
N PRO A 96 10.03 8.33 -6.79
CA PRO A 96 8.81 7.82 -7.42
C PRO A 96 8.99 7.42 -8.89
N ARG A 97 9.69 8.23 -9.67
CA ARG A 97 9.95 7.93 -11.08
C ARG A 97 10.79 6.67 -11.26
N GLU A 98 11.83 6.53 -10.44
CA GLU A 98 12.69 5.35 -10.46
C GLU A 98 11.91 4.10 -10.03
N CYS A 99 11.02 4.27 -9.04
CA CYS A 99 10.17 3.19 -8.56
C CYS A 99 9.26 2.69 -9.68
N ALA A 100 8.59 3.59 -10.37
CA ALA A 100 7.71 3.24 -11.49
C ALA A 100 8.48 2.50 -12.59
N LYS A 101 9.67 2.98 -12.92
CA LYS A 101 10.54 2.36 -13.92
C LYS A 101 10.96 0.96 -13.49
N LYS A 102 11.36 0.79 -12.24
CA LYS A 102 11.77 -0.51 -11.70
C LYS A 102 10.64 -1.52 -11.78
N ILE A 103 9.43 -1.11 -11.44
CA ILE A 103 8.26 -1.99 -11.49
C ILE A 103 7.92 -2.36 -12.93
N SER A 104 7.95 -1.39 -13.84
CA SER A 104 7.56 -1.63 -15.24
C SER A 104 8.59 -2.46 -16.02
N GLU A 105 9.87 -2.30 -15.72
CA GLU A 105 10.95 -3.01 -16.42
C GLU A 105 11.35 -4.32 -15.72
N GLY A 106 10.97 -4.47 -14.45
CA GLY A 106 11.30 -5.66 -13.67
C GLY A 106 10.40 -6.85 -13.99
N THR A 107 10.86 -8.02 -13.59
CA THR A 107 10.14 -9.28 -13.79
C THR A 107 9.38 -9.67 -12.51
N TYR A 108 9.00 -8.71 -11.68
CA TYR A 108 8.29 -8.98 -10.45
C TYR A 108 6.88 -9.50 -10.71
N SER A 109 6.45 -10.46 -9.91
CA SER A 109 5.10 -11.03 -9.99
C SER A 109 4.10 -10.29 -9.12
N SER A 110 4.54 -9.81 -7.96
CA SER A 110 3.67 -9.12 -7.00
C SER A 110 4.49 -8.06 -6.27
N VAL A 111 4.10 -6.81 -6.45
CA VAL A 111 4.78 -5.65 -5.88
C VAL A 111 3.84 -4.95 -4.91
N SER A 112 4.31 -4.68 -3.70
CA SER A 112 3.52 -3.95 -2.71
C SER A 112 4.13 -2.59 -2.41
N ILE A 113 3.28 -1.57 -2.34
CA ILE A 113 3.65 -0.25 -1.87
C ILE A 113 2.92 -0.06 -0.54
N VAL A 114 3.67 0.16 0.53
CA VAL A 114 3.16 0.12 1.90
C VAL A 114 3.15 1.52 2.52
N PHE A 115 1.98 1.92 3.00
CA PHE A 115 1.78 3.18 3.70
C PHE A 115 1.50 2.91 5.17
N GLY A 116 2.16 3.66 6.05
CA GLY A 116 1.97 3.53 7.48
C GLY A 116 0.84 4.41 8.03
N LYS A 117 0.75 4.47 9.36
CA LYS A 117 -0.24 5.31 10.03
C LYS A 117 -0.07 6.77 9.64
N GLU A 118 -1.19 7.50 9.61
CA GLU A 118 -1.20 8.90 9.22
C GLU A 118 -0.30 9.77 10.10
N SER A 119 -0.24 9.47 11.40
CA SER A 119 0.50 10.28 12.37
C SER A 119 1.98 9.92 12.49
N SER A 120 2.33 8.66 12.29
CA SER A 120 3.68 8.18 12.61
C SER A 120 4.39 7.46 11.45
N GLY A 121 3.68 7.15 10.39
CA GLY A 121 4.24 6.39 9.27
C GLY A 121 4.54 4.94 9.66
N LEU A 122 5.44 4.31 8.92
CA LEU A 122 5.84 2.93 9.19
C LEU A 122 6.84 2.87 10.35
N SER A 123 6.68 1.89 11.22
CA SER A 123 7.62 1.63 12.30
C SER A 123 8.91 1.01 11.73
N ASN A 124 9.96 0.98 12.56
CA ASN A 124 11.21 0.33 12.16
C ASN A 124 11.01 -1.16 11.86
N GLU A 125 10.17 -1.83 12.63
CA GLU A 125 9.85 -3.24 12.43
C GLU A 125 9.14 -3.45 11.08
N GLU A 126 8.22 -2.55 10.74
CA GLU A 126 7.53 -2.60 9.46
C GLU A 126 8.48 -2.31 8.30
N LEU A 127 9.39 -1.35 8.46
CA LEU A 127 10.39 -1.04 7.45
C LEU A 127 11.34 -2.21 7.19
N GLN A 128 11.60 -3.05 8.19
CA GLN A 128 12.44 -4.23 8.02
C GLN A 128 11.87 -5.23 7.02
N LEU A 129 10.56 -5.19 6.79
CA LEU A 129 9.90 -6.05 5.80
C LEU A 129 9.97 -5.48 4.39
N CYS A 130 10.48 -4.28 4.23
CA CYS A 130 10.57 -3.59 2.95
C CYS A 130 11.95 -3.80 2.32
N ASN A 131 11.97 -3.91 0.99
CA ASN A 131 13.21 -4.00 0.24
C ASN A 131 13.84 -2.63 0.01
N MET A 132 13.02 -1.60 -0.09
CA MET A 132 13.44 -0.23 -0.29
C MET A 132 12.38 0.74 0.19
N VAL A 133 12.74 2.01 0.29
CA VAL A 133 11.85 3.06 0.79
C VAL A 133 11.65 4.12 -0.29
N LEU A 134 10.40 4.45 -0.54
CA LEU A 134 10.03 5.52 -1.47
C LEU A 134 10.25 6.86 -0.78
N LYS A 135 10.99 7.70 -1.45
CA LYS A 135 11.33 9.01 -0.91
C LYS A 135 10.21 10.02 -1.12
#